data_8d53fcc3c0f045678a75dce1a7db1f14
#
_entry.id   8d53fcc3c0f045678a75dce1a7db1f14
#
_cell.length_a   1.000
_cell.length_b   1.000
_cell.length_c   1.000
_cell.angle_alpha   90.00
_cell.angle_beta   90.00
_cell.angle_gamma   90.00
#
_symmetry.space_group_name_H-M   'P 1'
#
loop_
_entity.id
_entity.type
_entity.pdbx_description
1 polymer ?
#
loop_
_entity_poly.entity_id
_entity_poly.type
_entity_poly.pdbx_seq_one_letter_code
_entity_poly.pdbx_strand_id
1 'polypeptide(L)'
;MSKPRLISQPGDITAEWLSDIFQQAGVDGTVSAFTAKSIGTGQVGENVRFELNGSGDIPKTVVGKFPSTDKVSRQTGIDTSNYIREVHFYEHLQSRVSIQTPVVFFTGADNESHDFVIMMEDLAPGEQGDQLGGCGYQQAHLAMTQLAHLHGPLWGDRSIIDDVLISNRRDSADAIRELYAMVGPGFLKRYGQRLTNDEKQMVQLVGDNLDAYISSYPGEQTLIHIDYRLDNMMFGGPYPLAVVDWQSPAFDCALGDVSYFMGTSIIEDERGELEGELVRQYFDTLSVYNVSMTWEECWHYYRHYAPAGMIMAVIASMLVGETERGNDMFMAMAKRSAHMSRELDSIGAIRV
;
A
#
# COMPACT_ATOMS: atom_id res chain seq x y z
N MET A 1 -3.95 20.14 26.90
CA MET A 1 -2.94 19.19 27.45
C MET A 1 -1.74 19.21 26.52
N SER A 2 -0.53 18.95 27.02
CA SER A 2 0.65 18.78 26.15
C SER A 2 0.53 17.46 25.38
N LYS A 3 1.00 17.41 24.12
CA LYS A 3 1.05 16.16 23.32
C LYS A 3 1.87 15.11 24.11
N PRO A 4 1.39 13.85 24.25
CA PRO A 4 2.19 12.78 24.84
C PRO A 4 3.54 12.63 24.14
N ARG A 5 4.56 12.24 24.90
CA ARG A 5 5.90 12.06 24.35
C ARG A 5 5.91 10.91 23.31
N LEU A 6 6.80 11.01 22.34
CA LEU A 6 7.08 9.90 21.43
C LEU A 6 7.70 8.73 22.22
N ILE A 7 7.12 7.52 22.05
CA ILE A 7 7.69 6.25 22.52
C ILE A 7 7.80 5.33 21.32
N SER A 8 9.00 5.09 20.84
CA SER A 8 9.27 4.31 19.61
C SER A 8 9.62 2.84 19.88
N GLN A 9 9.61 2.42 21.15
CA GLN A 9 9.89 1.02 21.52
C GLN A 9 8.70 0.43 22.26
N PRO A 10 8.17 -0.75 21.86
CA PRO A 10 7.03 -1.36 22.53
C PRO A 10 7.26 -1.63 24.03
N GLY A 11 8.51 -1.94 24.42
CA GLY A 11 8.88 -2.22 25.80
C GLY A 11 8.87 -1.02 26.74
N ASP A 12 8.84 0.21 26.20
CA ASP A 12 8.83 1.45 26.97
C ASP A 12 7.41 2.02 27.16
N ILE A 13 6.41 1.37 26.56
CA ILE A 13 5.00 1.76 26.72
C ILE A 13 4.57 1.54 28.18
N THR A 14 3.82 2.50 28.70
CA THR A 14 3.26 2.43 30.08
C THR A 14 1.75 2.60 30.07
N ALA A 15 1.08 2.11 31.11
CA ALA A 15 -0.37 2.28 31.27
C ALA A 15 -0.78 3.76 31.38
N GLU A 16 0.07 4.58 31.99
CA GLU A 16 -0.12 6.04 32.08
C GLU A 16 -0.10 6.66 30.67
N TRP A 17 0.93 6.33 29.87
CA TRP A 17 1.05 6.85 28.50
C TRP A 17 -0.13 6.41 27.62
N LEU A 18 -0.59 5.16 27.74
CA LEU A 18 -1.78 4.68 27.03
C LEU A 18 -3.03 5.44 27.44
N SER A 19 -3.18 5.76 28.74
CA SER A 19 -4.29 6.60 29.21
C SER A 19 -4.24 8.00 28.64
N ASP A 20 -3.04 8.62 28.58
CA ASP A 20 -2.84 9.95 28.03
C ASP A 20 -3.19 10.04 26.55
N ILE A 21 -2.79 9.04 25.73
CA ILE A 21 -3.13 9.04 24.31
C ILE A 21 -4.63 8.87 24.07
N PHE A 22 -5.31 8.02 24.83
CA PHE A 22 -6.76 7.86 24.72
C PHE A 22 -7.49 9.14 25.12
N GLN A 23 -7.09 9.77 26.21
CA GLN A 23 -7.68 11.03 26.64
C GLN A 23 -7.48 12.13 25.57
N GLN A 24 -6.29 12.20 24.94
CA GLN A 24 -6.06 13.13 23.83
C GLN A 24 -6.93 12.82 22.61
N ALA A 25 -7.17 11.55 22.32
CA ALA A 25 -8.06 11.10 21.24
C ALA A 25 -9.56 11.28 21.57
N GLY A 26 -9.90 11.80 22.76
CA GLY A 26 -11.29 12.02 23.18
C GLY A 26 -11.97 10.75 23.68
N VAL A 27 -11.21 9.71 24.02
CA VAL A 27 -11.72 8.46 24.62
C VAL A 27 -11.64 8.56 26.14
N ASP A 28 -12.78 8.52 26.81
CA ASP A 28 -12.85 8.58 28.26
C ASP A 28 -12.46 7.25 28.89
N GLY A 29 -11.52 7.29 29.84
CA GLY A 29 -11.12 6.10 30.57
C GLY A 29 -9.65 6.11 30.98
N THR A 30 -9.25 5.04 31.67
CA THR A 30 -7.90 4.89 32.20
C THR A 30 -7.44 3.44 32.04
N VAL A 31 -6.23 3.25 31.51
CA VAL A 31 -5.57 1.95 31.46
C VAL A 31 -4.88 1.70 32.79
N SER A 32 -5.21 0.59 33.46
CA SER A 32 -4.58 0.18 34.72
C SER A 32 -3.48 -0.86 34.54
N ALA A 33 -3.61 -1.70 33.51
CA ALA A 33 -2.63 -2.72 33.12
C ALA A 33 -2.81 -3.12 31.66
N PHE A 34 -1.79 -3.73 31.07
CA PHE A 34 -1.87 -4.30 29.72
C PHE A 34 -0.92 -5.49 29.56
N THR A 35 -1.16 -6.30 28.53
CA THR A 35 -0.19 -7.26 27.98
C THR A 35 0.14 -6.87 26.55
N ALA A 36 1.36 -7.18 26.10
CA ALA A 36 1.82 -6.86 24.74
C ALA A 36 2.29 -8.12 24.02
N LYS A 37 1.91 -8.27 22.75
CA LYS A 37 2.27 -9.41 21.91
C LYS A 37 2.57 -8.92 20.50
N SER A 38 3.75 -9.23 19.96
CA SER A 38 4.07 -8.98 18.55
C SER A 38 3.13 -9.76 17.63
N ILE A 39 2.65 -9.12 16.58
CA ILE A 39 1.73 -9.68 15.59
C ILE A 39 2.21 -9.38 14.19
N GLY A 40 1.81 -10.23 13.23
CA GLY A 40 2.16 -10.03 11.82
C GLY A 40 3.64 -10.33 11.50
N THR A 41 3.99 -10.12 10.24
CA THR A 41 5.33 -10.38 9.68
C THR A 41 5.86 -9.14 8.94
N GLY A 42 5.61 -7.95 9.47
CA GLY A 42 6.00 -6.67 8.83
C GLY A 42 7.49 -6.67 8.45
N GLN A 43 7.79 -6.33 7.19
CA GLN A 43 9.16 -6.32 6.68
C GLN A 43 9.95 -5.08 7.12
N VAL A 44 9.28 -3.94 7.32
CA VAL A 44 9.93 -2.65 7.59
C VAL A 44 9.57 -2.10 8.98
N GLY A 45 8.46 -2.54 9.58
CA GLY A 45 8.01 -2.13 10.92
C GLY A 45 7.61 -3.33 11.78
N GLU A 46 7.48 -3.11 13.07
CA GLU A 46 6.98 -4.08 14.05
C GLU A 46 5.57 -3.70 14.49
N ASN A 47 4.63 -4.65 14.43
CA ASN A 47 3.28 -4.48 14.95
C ASN A 47 3.14 -5.23 16.29
N VAL A 48 2.59 -4.55 17.28
CA VAL A 48 2.37 -5.11 18.62
C VAL A 48 0.93 -4.88 19.04
N ARG A 49 0.22 -5.95 19.37
CA ARG A 49 -1.10 -5.89 19.98
C ARG A 49 -0.98 -5.72 21.47
N PHE A 50 -1.70 -4.75 22.01
CA PHE A 50 -1.84 -4.50 23.43
C PHE A 50 -3.25 -4.90 23.87
N GLU A 51 -3.37 -5.85 24.81
CA GLU A 51 -4.62 -6.19 25.48
C GLU A 51 -4.73 -5.34 26.73
N LEU A 52 -5.78 -4.53 26.83
CA LEU A 52 -5.91 -3.48 27.83
C LEU A 52 -6.88 -3.89 28.95
N ASN A 53 -6.50 -3.56 30.18
CA ASN A 53 -7.37 -3.59 31.35
C ASN A 53 -7.48 -2.17 31.92
N GLY A 54 -8.70 -1.75 32.28
CA GLY A 54 -8.92 -0.40 32.78
C GLY A 54 -10.39 -0.09 32.99
N SER A 55 -10.73 1.17 32.97
CA SER A 55 -12.09 1.68 33.18
C SER A 55 -12.48 2.70 32.12
N GLY A 56 -13.77 2.97 31.97
CA GLY A 56 -14.32 3.87 30.97
C GLY A 56 -14.49 3.22 29.61
N ASP A 57 -14.36 4.01 28.54
CA ASP A 57 -14.66 3.62 27.16
C ASP A 57 -13.41 3.16 26.38
N ILE A 58 -12.29 2.88 27.08
CA ILE A 58 -11.07 2.39 26.42
C ILE A 58 -11.35 1.07 25.66
N PRO A 59 -10.76 0.89 24.45
CA PRO A 59 -10.89 -0.36 23.71
C PRO A 59 -10.23 -1.52 24.49
N LYS A 60 -10.70 -2.75 24.27
CA LYS A 60 -10.10 -3.94 24.90
C LYS A 60 -8.71 -4.26 24.32
N THR A 61 -8.52 -3.96 23.06
CA THR A 61 -7.27 -4.18 22.33
C THR A 61 -6.95 -3.00 21.43
N VAL A 62 -5.67 -2.73 21.25
CA VAL A 62 -5.14 -1.78 20.26
C VAL A 62 -3.89 -2.33 19.63
N VAL A 63 -3.54 -1.85 18.45
CA VAL A 63 -2.29 -2.20 17.78
C VAL A 63 -1.39 -0.98 17.70
N GLY A 64 -0.14 -1.16 18.12
CA GLY A 64 0.93 -0.19 17.93
C GLY A 64 1.84 -0.63 16.78
N LYS A 65 2.16 0.29 15.86
CA LYS A 65 3.19 0.09 14.83
C LYS A 65 4.43 0.89 15.23
N PHE A 66 5.57 0.23 15.20
CA PHE A 66 6.86 0.73 15.67
C PHE A 66 7.95 0.50 14.62
N PRO A 67 9.12 1.19 14.71
CA PRO A 67 10.26 0.90 13.86
C PRO A 67 10.71 -0.56 14.01
N SER A 68 11.17 -1.16 12.91
CA SER A 68 11.73 -2.51 12.94
C SER A 68 12.94 -2.59 13.88
N THR A 69 13.05 -3.68 14.64
CA THR A 69 14.23 -4.01 15.44
C THR A 69 15.35 -4.62 14.58
N ASP A 70 15.04 -5.13 13.39
CA ASP A 70 16.04 -5.56 12.42
C ASP A 70 16.75 -4.35 11.79
N LYS A 71 18.08 -4.34 11.84
CA LYS A 71 18.88 -3.18 11.41
C LYS A 71 18.75 -2.87 9.91
N VAL A 72 18.62 -3.90 9.08
CA VAL A 72 18.50 -3.72 7.61
C VAL A 72 17.14 -3.16 7.26
N SER A 73 16.09 -3.74 7.81
CA SER A 73 14.72 -3.28 7.65
C SER A 73 14.53 -1.85 8.15
N ARG A 74 15.11 -1.53 9.33
CA ARG A 74 15.09 -0.18 9.88
C ARG A 74 15.80 0.82 8.98
N GLN A 75 17.00 0.48 8.47
CA GLN A 75 17.73 1.37 7.57
C GLN A 75 16.94 1.61 6.27
N THR A 76 16.31 0.56 5.71
CA THR A 76 15.42 0.72 4.56
C THR A 76 14.28 1.70 4.86
N GLY A 77 13.62 1.57 6.02
CA GLY A 77 12.55 2.49 6.43
C GLY A 77 13.01 3.94 6.57
N ILE A 78 14.26 4.16 7.02
CA ILE A 78 14.90 5.49 7.13
C ILE A 78 15.20 6.03 5.72
N ASP A 79 15.93 5.28 4.90
CA ASP A 79 16.39 5.71 3.57
C ASP A 79 15.23 6.06 2.62
N THR A 80 14.09 5.38 2.79
CA THR A 80 12.86 5.62 2.02
C THR A 80 11.87 6.56 2.71
N SER A 81 12.16 7.02 3.93
CA SER A 81 11.26 7.84 4.76
C SER A 81 9.90 7.19 5.04
N ASN A 82 9.79 5.88 5.00
CA ASN A 82 8.53 5.14 5.11
C ASN A 82 7.79 5.45 6.42
N TYR A 83 8.51 5.51 7.52
CA TYR A 83 7.94 5.78 8.85
C TYR A 83 7.30 7.16 8.95
N ILE A 84 8.01 8.17 8.44
CA ILE A 84 7.53 9.56 8.43
C ILE A 84 6.33 9.71 7.49
N ARG A 85 6.37 9.07 6.31
CA ARG A 85 5.27 9.12 5.34
C ARG A 85 4.00 8.48 5.88
N GLU A 86 4.10 7.37 6.58
CA GLU A 86 2.93 6.70 7.16
C GLU A 86 2.30 7.54 8.28
N VAL A 87 3.11 8.11 9.18
CA VAL A 87 2.62 9.07 10.18
C VAL A 87 1.96 10.28 9.50
N HIS A 88 2.60 10.84 8.48
CA HIS A 88 2.08 11.96 7.71
C HIS A 88 0.72 11.65 7.05
N PHE A 89 0.56 10.46 6.47
CA PHE A 89 -0.73 10.04 5.93
C PHE A 89 -1.84 10.10 6.99
N TYR A 90 -1.62 9.50 8.16
CA TYR A 90 -2.63 9.48 9.22
C TYR A 90 -2.89 10.85 9.85
N GLU A 91 -1.89 11.75 9.92
CA GLU A 91 -2.05 13.10 10.47
C GLU A 91 -2.74 14.07 9.51
N HIS A 92 -2.49 13.96 8.20
CA HIS A 92 -2.85 15.01 7.24
C HIS A 92 -3.72 14.56 6.06
N LEU A 93 -3.68 13.29 5.68
CA LEU A 93 -4.35 12.80 4.48
C LEU A 93 -5.53 11.87 4.77
N GLN A 94 -5.52 11.09 5.85
CA GLN A 94 -6.58 10.16 6.20
C GLN A 94 -7.97 10.82 6.21
N SER A 95 -8.10 12.00 6.79
CA SER A 95 -9.37 12.75 6.87
C SER A 95 -9.83 13.34 5.53
N ARG A 96 -8.98 13.32 4.50
CA ARG A 96 -9.25 13.88 3.17
C ARG A 96 -9.69 12.81 2.17
N VAL A 97 -9.59 11.54 2.52
CA VAL A 97 -10.02 10.39 1.71
C VAL A 97 -11.19 9.68 2.36
N SER A 98 -11.88 8.82 1.60
CA SER A 98 -13.03 8.06 2.09
C SER A 98 -12.75 6.56 2.18
N ILE A 99 -11.54 6.13 1.85
CA ILE A 99 -11.10 4.73 1.99
C ILE A 99 -11.13 4.33 3.46
N GLN A 100 -11.60 3.12 3.75
CA GLN A 100 -11.63 2.61 5.12
C GLN A 100 -10.24 2.24 5.61
N THR A 101 -9.83 2.87 6.69
CA THR A 101 -8.57 2.64 7.42
C THR A 101 -8.88 2.36 8.89
N PRO A 102 -7.94 1.84 9.69
CA PRO A 102 -8.12 1.79 11.15
C PRO A 102 -8.32 3.17 11.74
N VAL A 103 -9.08 3.27 12.82
CA VAL A 103 -9.11 4.47 13.66
C VAL A 103 -7.74 4.62 14.33
N VAL A 104 -7.15 5.81 14.27
CA VAL A 104 -5.86 6.12 14.90
C VAL A 104 -6.09 6.94 16.16
N PHE A 105 -5.55 6.48 17.29
CA PHE A 105 -5.62 7.15 18.58
C PHE A 105 -4.43 8.09 18.82
N PHE A 106 -3.26 7.74 18.29
CA PHE A 106 -2.06 8.54 18.45
C PHE A 106 -1.07 8.29 17.32
N THR A 107 -0.38 9.34 16.90
CA THR A 107 0.77 9.31 16.01
C THR A 107 1.88 10.15 16.58
N GLY A 108 3.10 9.71 16.37
CA GLY A 108 4.29 10.47 16.71
C GLY A 108 5.46 10.06 15.85
N ALA A 109 6.24 11.02 15.39
CA ALA A 109 7.47 10.78 14.66
C ALA A 109 8.53 11.81 15.01
N ASP A 110 9.78 11.42 14.87
CA ASP A 110 10.96 12.28 14.94
C ASP A 110 11.66 12.28 13.57
N ASN A 111 11.74 13.43 12.93
CA ASN A 111 12.26 13.57 11.57
C ASN A 111 13.79 13.37 11.46
N GLU A 112 14.53 13.45 12.58
CA GLU A 112 15.98 13.27 12.58
C GLU A 112 16.36 11.80 12.79
N SER A 113 15.74 11.15 13.80
CA SER A 113 16.01 9.74 14.11
C SER A 113 15.18 8.76 13.31
N HIS A 114 14.09 9.22 12.68
CA HIS A 114 13.03 8.40 12.09
C HIS A 114 12.38 7.42 13.09
N ASP A 115 12.44 7.73 14.37
CA ASP A 115 11.64 7.04 15.36
C ASP A 115 10.17 7.42 15.18
N PHE A 116 9.28 6.44 15.32
CA PHE A 116 7.85 6.68 15.18
C PHE A 116 7.02 5.73 16.03
N VAL A 117 5.78 6.07 16.21
CA VAL A 117 4.72 5.18 16.72
C VAL A 117 3.39 5.59 16.13
N ILE A 118 2.60 4.59 15.75
CA ILE A 118 1.19 4.76 15.39
C ILE A 118 0.39 3.81 16.28
N MET A 119 -0.49 4.37 17.14
CA MET A 119 -1.41 3.58 17.95
C MET A 119 -2.78 3.62 17.31
N MET A 120 -3.28 2.45 16.90
CA MET A 120 -4.49 2.32 16.11
C MET A 120 -5.43 1.25 16.62
N GLU A 121 -6.65 1.28 16.15
CA GLU A 121 -7.67 0.25 16.35
C GLU A 121 -7.14 -1.14 15.98
N ASP A 122 -7.48 -2.12 16.81
CA ASP A 122 -7.25 -3.53 16.48
C ASP A 122 -8.38 -4.02 15.57
N LEU A 123 -8.01 -4.40 14.36
CA LEU A 123 -8.96 -4.87 13.35
C LEU A 123 -9.41 -6.33 13.57
N ALA A 124 -8.99 -6.98 14.67
CA ALA A 124 -9.48 -8.32 14.99
C ALA A 124 -11.01 -8.31 15.22
N PRO A 125 -11.75 -9.36 14.81
CA PRO A 125 -11.30 -10.65 14.26
C PRO A 125 -11.05 -10.65 12.74
N GLY A 126 -10.86 -9.49 12.11
CA GLY A 126 -10.52 -9.40 10.69
C GLY A 126 -9.27 -10.20 10.34
N GLU A 127 -9.28 -10.76 9.15
CA GLU A 127 -8.19 -11.59 8.62
C GLU A 127 -7.43 -10.85 7.51
N GLN A 128 -6.12 -10.95 7.54
CA GLN A 128 -5.26 -10.43 6.49
C GLN A 128 -5.51 -11.19 5.18
N GLY A 129 -5.57 -10.48 4.06
CA GLY A 129 -5.66 -11.13 2.76
C GLY A 129 -4.41 -11.96 2.45
N ASP A 130 -4.57 -12.98 1.60
CA ASP A 130 -3.48 -13.87 1.19
C ASP A 130 -2.97 -13.52 -0.21
N GLN A 131 -1.83 -12.84 -0.27
CA GLN A 131 -1.21 -12.45 -1.54
C GLN A 131 -0.79 -13.66 -2.40
N LEU A 132 -0.44 -14.78 -1.78
CA LEU A 132 -0.04 -15.98 -2.50
C LEU A 132 -1.26 -16.73 -3.05
N GLY A 133 -2.30 -16.89 -2.22
CA GLY A 133 -3.55 -17.54 -2.62
C GLY A 133 -4.38 -16.72 -3.61
N GLY A 134 -4.23 -15.39 -3.58
CA GLY A 134 -5.09 -14.50 -4.33
C GLY A 134 -6.47 -14.33 -3.70
N CYS A 135 -7.36 -13.61 -4.36
CA CYS A 135 -8.73 -13.40 -3.90
C CYS A 135 -9.76 -13.64 -5.01
N GLY A 136 -10.96 -14.05 -4.59
CA GLY A 136 -12.11 -14.16 -5.48
C GLY A 136 -12.90 -12.86 -5.60
N TYR A 137 -14.00 -12.91 -6.36
CA TYR A 137 -14.83 -11.76 -6.71
C TYR A 137 -15.24 -10.88 -5.52
N GLN A 138 -15.70 -11.47 -4.42
CA GLN A 138 -16.23 -10.68 -3.29
C GLN A 138 -15.17 -9.77 -2.65
N GLN A 139 -13.98 -10.31 -2.41
CA GLN A 139 -12.86 -9.52 -1.85
C GLN A 139 -12.36 -8.50 -2.87
N ALA A 140 -12.26 -8.88 -4.14
CA ALA A 140 -11.86 -7.97 -5.21
C ALA A 140 -12.87 -6.81 -5.37
N HIS A 141 -14.17 -7.09 -5.30
CA HIS A 141 -15.22 -6.08 -5.35
C HIS A 141 -15.10 -5.05 -4.21
N LEU A 142 -14.85 -5.51 -2.97
CA LEU A 142 -14.59 -4.62 -1.84
C LEU A 142 -13.33 -3.77 -2.07
N ALA A 143 -12.25 -4.39 -2.53
CA ALA A 143 -10.99 -3.68 -2.79
C ALA A 143 -11.16 -2.61 -3.87
N MET A 144 -11.83 -2.91 -4.97
CA MET A 144 -12.09 -1.96 -6.06
C MET A 144 -12.98 -0.79 -5.61
N THR A 145 -13.96 -1.05 -4.74
CA THR A 145 -14.77 0.01 -4.10
C THR A 145 -13.90 0.92 -3.24
N GLN A 146 -13.02 0.35 -2.41
CA GLN A 146 -12.13 1.13 -1.55
C GLN A 146 -11.10 1.95 -2.36
N LEU A 147 -10.62 1.46 -3.50
CA LEU A 147 -9.77 2.27 -4.40
C LEU A 147 -10.51 3.50 -4.93
N ALA A 148 -11.76 3.38 -5.33
CA ALA A 148 -12.53 4.56 -5.75
C ALA A 148 -12.71 5.57 -4.60
N HIS A 149 -12.84 5.10 -3.35
CA HIS A 149 -12.92 5.94 -2.16
C HIS A 149 -11.56 6.55 -1.74
N LEU A 150 -10.45 5.96 -2.16
CA LEU A 150 -9.12 6.58 -2.05
C LEU A 150 -8.94 7.68 -3.09
N HIS A 151 -9.19 7.36 -4.34
CA HIS A 151 -8.81 8.19 -5.48
C HIS A 151 -9.75 9.37 -5.70
N GLY A 152 -11.06 9.15 -5.52
CA GLY A 152 -12.09 10.12 -5.88
C GLY A 152 -12.00 11.45 -5.13
N PRO A 153 -11.89 11.47 -3.78
CA PRO A 153 -11.90 12.71 -3.00
C PRO A 153 -10.77 13.70 -3.35
N LEU A 154 -9.61 13.20 -3.76
CA LEU A 154 -8.42 14.01 -4.06
C LEU A 154 -8.08 14.04 -5.55
N TRP A 155 -9.03 13.70 -6.42
CA TRP A 155 -8.86 13.71 -7.86
C TRP A 155 -8.59 15.12 -8.38
N GLY A 156 -7.40 15.32 -8.99
CA GLY A 156 -6.97 16.63 -9.51
C GLY A 156 -6.62 17.66 -8.42
N ASP A 157 -6.61 17.28 -7.15
CA ASP A 157 -6.28 18.19 -6.06
C ASP A 157 -4.77 18.46 -5.98
N ARG A 158 -4.37 19.55 -6.61
CA ARG A 158 -2.97 19.97 -6.68
C ARG A 158 -2.38 20.41 -5.34
N SER A 159 -3.19 20.61 -4.30
CA SER A 159 -2.67 20.98 -2.96
C SER A 159 -1.81 19.89 -2.32
N ILE A 160 -1.89 18.65 -2.83
CA ILE A 160 -1.04 17.52 -2.38
C ILE A 160 0.32 17.52 -3.08
N ILE A 161 0.45 18.16 -4.27
CA ILE A 161 1.70 18.16 -5.06
C ILE A 161 2.83 18.91 -4.33
N ASP A 162 2.47 19.94 -3.57
CA ASP A 162 3.43 20.73 -2.80
C ASP A 162 3.87 20.05 -1.49
N ASP A 163 3.28 18.88 -1.18
CA ASP A 163 3.63 18.10 -0.02
C ASP A 163 4.92 17.31 -0.28
N VAL A 164 6.00 17.72 0.40
CA VAL A 164 7.34 17.12 0.23
C VAL A 164 7.43 15.64 0.61
N LEU A 165 6.45 15.12 1.35
CA LEU A 165 6.39 13.71 1.74
C LEU A 165 5.58 12.86 0.76
N ILE A 166 4.81 13.50 -0.13
CA ILE A 166 4.05 12.82 -1.18
C ILE A 166 4.81 12.94 -2.50
N SER A 167 5.48 11.87 -2.90
CA SER A 167 6.24 11.87 -4.15
C SER A 167 5.32 11.97 -5.37
N ASN A 168 5.64 12.88 -6.29
CA ASN A 168 5.08 12.83 -7.64
C ASN A 168 5.91 11.83 -8.45
N ARG A 169 5.31 10.75 -8.92
CA ARG A 169 6.04 9.69 -9.63
C ARG A 169 6.64 10.16 -10.94
N ARG A 170 6.04 11.14 -11.61
CA ARG A 170 6.60 11.73 -12.85
C ARG A 170 7.94 12.39 -12.59
N ASP A 171 8.10 13.09 -11.46
CA ASP A 171 9.36 13.75 -11.11
C ASP A 171 10.46 12.73 -10.75
N SER A 172 10.06 11.48 -10.44
CA SER A 172 10.96 10.38 -10.13
C SER A 172 11.22 9.44 -11.33
N ALA A 173 10.73 9.76 -12.55
CA ALA A 173 10.77 8.87 -13.70
C ALA A 173 12.21 8.40 -14.04
N ASP A 174 13.17 9.31 -14.07
CA ASP A 174 14.58 8.97 -14.34
C ASP A 174 15.16 8.03 -13.28
N ALA A 175 14.89 8.30 -12.00
CA ALA A 175 15.37 7.47 -10.90
C ALA A 175 14.76 6.05 -10.93
N ILE A 176 13.47 5.94 -11.24
CA ILE A 176 12.78 4.63 -11.37
C ILE A 176 13.36 3.85 -12.55
N ARG A 177 13.59 4.52 -13.69
CA ARG A 177 14.19 3.90 -14.89
C ARG A 177 15.60 3.40 -14.61
N GLU A 178 16.46 4.24 -14.01
CA GLU A 178 17.84 3.87 -13.68
C GLU A 178 17.88 2.72 -12.68
N LEU A 179 17.01 2.76 -11.66
CA LEU A 179 16.88 1.68 -10.68
C LEU A 179 16.44 0.38 -11.34
N TYR A 180 15.40 0.39 -12.19
CA TYR A 180 14.93 -0.80 -12.90
C TYR A 180 16.02 -1.38 -13.80
N ALA A 181 16.72 -0.54 -14.55
CA ALA A 181 17.84 -0.97 -15.41
C ALA A 181 19.01 -1.58 -14.61
N MET A 182 19.29 -1.03 -13.42
CA MET A 182 20.32 -1.54 -12.53
C MET A 182 19.95 -2.90 -11.93
N VAL A 183 18.72 -3.07 -11.45
CA VAL A 183 18.32 -4.29 -10.73
C VAL A 183 17.78 -5.40 -11.62
N GLY A 184 17.23 -5.08 -12.80
CA GLY A 184 16.59 -6.04 -13.71
C GLY A 184 17.48 -7.23 -14.11
N PRO A 185 18.77 -7.05 -14.48
CA PRO A 185 19.66 -8.18 -14.73
C PRO A 185 19.88 -9.08 -13.51
N GLY A 186 19.95 -8.49 -12.31
CA GLY A 186 20.04 -9.22 -11.05
C GLY A 186 18.76 -10.04 -10.77
N PHE A 187 17.59 -9.45 -11.01
CA PHE A 187 16.31 -10.12 -10.90
C PHE A 187 16.23 -11.34 -11.83
N LEU A 188 16.56 -11.17 -13.12
CA LEU A 188 16.57 -12.28 -14.08
C LEU A 188 17.60 -13.37 -13.73
N LYS A 189 18.74 -13.00 -13.14
CA LYS A 189 19.74 -13.95 -12.65
C LYS A 189 19.21 -14.74 -11.44
N ARG A 190 18.54 -14.08 -10.48
CA ARG A 190 18.01 -14.70 -9.26
C ARG A 190 16.80 -15.57 -9.52
N TYR A 191 15.85 -15.06 -10.30
CA TYR A 191 14.52 -15.66 -10.47
C TYR A 191 14.25 -16.25 -11.86
N GLY A 192 15.13 -16.07 -12.82
CA GLY A 192 14.88 -16.45 -14.22
C GLY A 192 14.59 -17.92 -14.46
N GLN A 193 15.03 -18.83 -13.57
CA GLN A 193 14.67 -20.24 -13.65
C GLN A 193 13.21 -20.53 -13.23
N ARG A 194 12.60 -19.60 -12.52
CA ARG A 194 11.19 -19.67 -12.09
C ARG A 194 10.23 -19.00 -13.09
N LEU A 195 10.78 -18.35 -14.13
CA LEU A 195 10.04 -17.60 -15.14
C LEU A 195 10.10 -18.33 -16.49
N THR A 196 8.98 -18.30 -17.22
CA THR A 196 8.92 -18.69 -18.64
C THR A 196 9.71 -17.71 -19.52
N ASN A 197 9.91 -18.07 -20.79
CA ASN A 197 10.58 -17.15 -21.74
C ASN A 197 9.73 -15.90 -22.01
N ASP A 198 8.41 -16.04 -22.08
CA ASP A 198 7.49 -14.92 -22.30
C ASP A 198 7.50 -13.95 -21.11
N GLU A 199 7.53 -14.45 -19.87
CA GLU A 199 7.65 -13.63 -18.66
C GLU A 199 8.98 -12.89 -18.60
N LYS A 200 10.10 -13.55 -18.97
CA LYS A 200 11.43 -12.88 -19.07
C LYS A 200 11.43 -11.81 -20.14
N GLN A 201 10.82 -12.08 -21.30
CA GLN A 201 10.68 -11.10 -22.36
C GLN A 201 9.84 -9.90 -21.89
N MET A 202 8.76 -10.13 -21.12
CA MET A 202 7.95 -9.04 -20.58
C MET A 202 8.76 -8.15 -19.64
N VAL A 203 9.61 -8.71 -18.76
CA VAL A 203 10.54 -7.92 -17.91
C VAL A 203 11.39 -6.97 -18.77
N GLN A 204 11.91 -7.43 -19.91
CA GLN A 204 12.72 -6.61 -20.81
C GLN A 204 11.87 -5.54 -21.52
N LEU A 205 10.72 -5.93 -22.09
CA LEU A 205 9.82 -5.02 -22.78
C LEU A 205 9.32 -3.89 -21.88
N VAL A 206 9.02 -4.19 -20.62
CA VAL A 206 8.64 -3.17 -19.62
C VAL A 206 9.80 -2.21 -19.38
N GLY A 207 11.02 -2.71 -19.20
CA GLY A 207 12.21 -1.86 -19.03
C GLY A 207 12.44 -0.92 -20.23
N ASP A 208 12.29 -1.45 -21.45
CA ASP A 208 12.49 -0.68 -22.70
C ASP A 208 11.41 0.40 -22.91
N ASN A 209 10.24 0.30 -22.25
CA ASN A 209 9.13 1.23 -22.39
C ASN A 209 8.81 1.99 -21.08
N LEU A 210 9.68 1.95 -20.08
CA LEU A 210 9.41 2.46 -18.75
C LEU A 210 9.22 4.00 -18.72
N ASP A 211 9.93 4.73 -19.58
CA ASP A 211 9.75 6.18 -19.72
C ASP A 211 8.32 6.53 -20.17
N ALA A 212 7.84 5.86 -21.22
CA ALA A 212 6.47 6.04 -21.69
C ALA A 212 5.44 5.60 -20.66
N TYR A 213 5.69 4.48 -19.96
CA TYR A 213 4.84 3.99 -18.86
C TYR A 213 4.64 5.05 -17.78
N ILE A 214 5.69 5.77 -17.38
CA ILE A 214 5.62 6.76 -16.30
C ILE A 214 5.09 8.11 -16.80
N SER A 215 5.48 8.54 -18.04
CA SER A 215 5.35 9.93 -18.46
C SER A 215 4.15 10.21 -19.37
N SER A 216 3.49 9.20 -19.96
CA SER A 216 2.50 9.42 -21.01
C SER A 216 1.07 9.68 -20.53
N TYR A 217 0.76 9.53 -19.22
CA TYR A 217 -0.58 9.84 -18.72
C TYR A 217 -0.84 11.37 -18.70
N PRO A 218 -1.78 11.89 -19.49
CA PRO A 218 -2.04 13.33 -19.58
C PRO A 218 -3.12 13.81 -18.60
N GLY A 219 -3.83 12.89 -17.95
CA GLY A 219 -5.00 13.19 -17.12
C GLY A 219 -4.66 13.72 -15.73
N GLU A 220 -5.71 13.97 -14.96
CA GLU A 220 -5.60 14.39 -13.57
C GLU A 220 -5.04 13.25 -12.71
N GLN A 221 -4.14 13.61 -11.82
CA GLN A 221 -3.54 12.70 -10.83
C GLN A 221 -4.33 12.76 -9.52
N THR A 222 -4.13 11.77 -8.67
CA THR A 222 -4.71 11.69 -7.34
C THR A 222 -3.75 11.05 -6.36
N LEU A 223 -4.12 11.00 -5.07
CA LEU A 223 -3.42 10.22 -4.08
C LEU A 223 -3.57 8.73 -4.38
N ILE A 224 -2.46 8.00 -4.46
CA ILE A 224 -2.40 6.56 -4.65
C ILE A 224 -1.63 5.89 -3.50
N HIS A 225 -1.88 4.59 -3.28
CA HIS A 225 -1.25 3.79 -2.22
C HIS A 225 0.11 3.22 -2.64
N ILE A 226 0.28 2.91 -3.92
CA ILE A 226 1.42 2.22 -4.56
C ILE A 226 1.52 0.72 -4.22
N ASP A 227 1.35 0.33 -2.96
CA ASP A 227 1.40 -1.09 -2.54
C ASP A 227 0.01 -1.63 -2.17
N TYR A 228 -0.99 -1.36 -3.03
CA TYR A 228 -2.38 -1.76 -2.82
C TYR A 228 -2.59 -3.24 -3.16
N ARG A 229 -2.31 -4.14 -2.21
CA ARG A 229 -2.33 -5.59 -2.37
C ARG A 229 -2.92 -6.30 -1.16
N LEU A 230 -3.24 -7.58 -1.31
CA LEU A 230 -3.96 -8.36 -0.27
C LEU A 230 -3.26 -8.40 1.09
N ASP A 231 -1.93 -8.49 1.14
CA ASP A 231 -1.19 -8.46 2.42
C ASP A 231 -1.40 -7.14 3.20
N ASN A 232 -1.86 -6.06 2.56
CA ASN A 232 -2.17 -4.76 3.17
C ASN A 232 -3.67 -4.53 3.37
N MET A 233 -4.46 -5.61 3.36
CA MET A 233 -5.92 -5.59 3.49
C MET A 233 -6.38 -6.49 4.62
N MET A 234 -7.26 -5.98 5.48
CA MET A 234 -7.90 -6.72 6.56
C MET A 234 -9.38 -6.89 6.24
N PHE A 235 -9.81 -8.14 6.00
CA PHE A 235 -11.18 -8.48 5.63
C PHE A 235 -11.99 -8.97 6.84
N GLY A 236 -13.25 -8.54 6.93
CA GLY A 236 -14.10 -8.84 8.07
C GLY A 236 -13.73 -8.03 9.32
N GLY A 237 -14.14 -8.49 10.50
CA GLY A 237 -13.90 -7.73 11.72
C GLY A 237 -14.81 -6.50 11.85
N PRO A 238 -14.29 -5.34 12.31
CA PRO A 238 -15.10 -4.11 12.44
C PRO A 238 -15.64 -3.60 11.10
N TYR A 239 -14.94 -3.85 10.02
CA TYR A 239 -15.27 -3.40 8.67
C TYR A 239 -15.25 -4.56 7.66
N PRO A 240 -16.03 -4.51 6.57
CA PRO A 240 -15.91 -5.49 5.50
C PRO A 240 -14.50 -5.58 4.92
N LEU A 241 -13.83 -4.43 4.80
CA LEU A 241 -12.43 -4.28 4.42
C LEU A 241 -11.86 -3.01 5.06
N ALA A 242 -10.68 -3.11 5.66
CA ALA A 242 -9.85 -1.96 6.01
C ALA A 242 -8.46 -2.09 5.36
N VAL A 243 -7.92 -0.97 4.87
CA VAL A 243 -6.60 -0.90 4.22
C VAL A 243 -5.58 -0.33 5.18
N VAL A 244 -4.42 -0.97 5.25
CA VAL A 244 -3.31 -0.64 6.15
C VAL A 244 -2.00 -0.44 5.38
N ASP A 245 -0.95 -0.04 6.09
CA ASP A 245 0.42 0.11 5.56
C ASP A 245 0.59 1.28 4.56
N TRP A 246 0.32 2.49 5.05
CA TRP A 246 0.38 3.75 4.29
C TRP A 246 1.78 4.37 4.24
N GLN A 247 2.82 3.56 4.07
CA GLN A 247 4.22 4.00 4.11
C GLN A 247 4.76 4.54 2.77
N SER A 248 4.01 4.38 1.68
CA SER A 248 4.46 4.76 0.33
C SER A 248 3.42 5.54 -0.49
N PRO A 249 2.54 6.38 0.11
CA PRO A 249 1.57 7.12 -0.68
C PRO A 249 2.28 8.05 -1.66
N ALA A 250 1.68 8.22 -2.83
CA ALA A 250 2.22 9.10 -3.86
C ALA A 250 1.09 9.81 -4.61
N PHE A 251 1.47 10.73 -5.49
CA PHE A 251 0.57 11.44 -6.38
C PHE A 251 0.82 10.98 -7.81
N ASP A 252 -0.16 10.28 -8.42
CA ASP A 252 -0.03 9.74 -9.77
C ASP A 252 -1.40 9.36 -10.37
N CYS A 253 -1.39 8.65 -11.49
CA CYS A 253 -2.57 8.07 -12.10
C CYS A 253 -3.20 6.99 -11.22
N ALA A 254 -4.47 7.14 -10.91
CA ALA A 254 -5.27 6.20 -10.14
C ALA A 254 -5.23 4.75 -10.68
N LEU A 255 -5.16 4.60 -12.01
CA LEU A 255 -5.15 3.29 -12.65
C LEU A 255 -3.86 2.49 -12.37
N GLY A 256 -2.83 3.13 -11.84
CA GLY A 256 -1.64 2.46 -11.31
C GLY A 256 -1.99 1.47 -10.19
N ASP A 257 -2.74 1.91 -9.18
CA ASP A 257 -3.20 1.06 -8.07
C ASP A 257 -4.23 0.02 -8.52
N VAL A 258 -5.17 0.42 -9.41
CA VAL A 258 -6.17 -0.50 -9.96
C VAL A 258 -5.51 -1.67 -10.68
N SER A 259 -4.58 -1.37 -11.59
CA SER A 259 -3.88 -2.40 -12.37
C SER A 259 -2.92 -3.22 -11.51
N TYR A 260 -2.29 -2.57 -10.50
CA TYR A 260 -1.46 -3.27 -9.53
C TYR A 260 -2.27 -4.31 -8.73
N PHE A 261 -3.43 -3.92 -8.19
CA PHE A 261 -4.31 -4.85 -7.48
C PHE A 261 -4.78 -5.99 -8.37
N MET A 262 -5.36 -5.67 -9.53
CA MET A 262 -5.88 -6.66 -10.47
C MET A 262 -4.80 -7.63 -10.96
N GLY A 263 -3.62 -7.11 -11.26
CA GLY A 263 -2.49 -7.88 -11.78
C GLY A 263 -1.66 -8.62 -10.72
N THR A 264 -1.90 -8.42 -9.43
CA THR A 264 -1.13 -9.10 -8.37
C THR A 264 -1.99 -9.94 -7.45
N SER A 265 -3.27 -9.57 -7.27
CA SER A 265 -4.12 -10.10 -6.21
C SER A 265 -5.16 -11.11 -6.72
N ILE A 266 -5.43 -11.18 -8.02
CA ILE A 266 -6.34 -12.15 -8.62
C ILE A 266 -5.51 -13.17 -9.42
N ILE A 267 -5.84 -14.46 -9.28
CA ILE A 267 -5.14 -15.51 -10.03
C ILE A 267 -5.43 -15.41 -11.54
N GLU A 268 -4.49 -15.83 -12.35
CA GLU A 268 -4.47 -15.60 -13.79
C GLU A 268 -5.75 -16.09 -14.48
N ASP A 269 -6.19 -17.32 -14.17
CA ASP A 269 -7.33 -17.97 -14.81
C ASP A 269 -8.67 -17.29 -14.48
N GLU A 270 -8.80 -16.63 -13.34
CA GLU A 270 -10.02 -15.96 -12.91
C GLU A 270 -10.05 -14.47 -13.30
N ARG A 271 -8.90 -13.84 -13.42
CA ARG A 271 -8.80 -12.40 -13.67
C ARG A 271 -9.52 -11.99 -14.97
N GLY A 272 -9.27 -12.69 -16.08
CA GLY A 272 -9.85 -12.36 -17.38
C GLY A 272 -11.39 -12.38 -17.39
N GLU A 273 -12.01 -13.23 -16.57
CA GLU A 273 -13.47 -13.30 -16.43
C GLU A 273 -14.03 -12.16 -15.59
N LEU A 274 -13.26 -11.69 -14.57
CA LEU A 274 -13.72 -10.73 -13.58
C LEU A 274 -13.36 -9.26 -13.91
N GLU A 275 -12.28 -9.03 -14.67
CA GLU A 275 -11.69 -7.70 -14.82
C GLU A 275 -12.64 -6.66 -15.43
N GLY A 276 -13.41 -7.03 -16.44
CA GLY A 276 -14.34 -6.10 -17.10
C GLY A 276 -15.39 -5.56 -16.13
N GLU A 277 -15.95 -6.42 -15.29
CA GLU A 277 -16.95 -6.06 -14.29
C GLU A 277 -16.33 -5.25 -13.14
N LEU A 278 -15.20 -5.69 -12.60
CA LEU A 278 -14.53 -5.05 -11.48
C LEU A 278 -13.99 -3.66 -11.83
N VAL A 279 -13.38 -3.49 -13.01
CA VAL A 279 -12.90 -2.18 -13.46
C VAL A 279 -14.08 -1.25 -13.76
N ARG A 280 -15.19 -1.77 -14.29
CA ARG A 280 -16.41 -0.98 -14.49
C ARG A 280 -17.00 -0.53 -13.16
N GLN A 281 -17.08 -1.40 -12.18
CA GLN A 281 -17.54 -1.06 -10.83
C GLN A 281 -16.68 0.03 -10.18
N TYR A 282 -15.34 -0.06 -10.30
CA TYR A 282 -14.44 1.01 -9.84
C TYR A 282 -14.79 2.35 -10.52
N PHE A 283 -14.89 2.35 -11.84
CA PHE A 283 -15.22 3.53 -12.64
C PHE A 283 -16.58 4.13 -12.23
N ASP A 284 -17.60 3.30 -12.11
CA ASP A 284 -18.97 3.75 -11.72
C ASP A 284 -18.97 4.31 -10.29
N THR A 285 -18.17 3.73 -9.37
CA THR A 285 -18.02 4.24 -7.99
C THR A 285 -17.31 5.59 -7.97
N LEU A 286 -16.31 5.81 -8.84
CA LEU A 286 -15.67 7.13 -8.99
C LEU A 286 -16.63 8.24 -9.38
N SER A 287 -17.71 7.92 -10.08
CA SER A 287 -18.68 8.92 -10.56
C SER A 287 -19.30 9.76 -9.45
N VAL A 288 -19.36 9.24 -8.21
CA VAL A 288 -19.88 9.99 -7.04
C VAL A 288 -18.98 11.18 -6.65
N TYR A 289 -17.72 11.21 -7.11
CA TYR A 289 -16.74 12.26 -6.84
C TYR A 289 -16.60 13.28 -7.99
N ASN A 290 -17.46 13.22 -9.01
CA ASN A 290 -17.42 14.09 -10.18
C ASN A 290 -16.09 14.05 -10.95
N VAL A 291 -15.48 12.89 -11.03
CA VAL A 291 -14.22 12.66 -11.75
C VAL A 291 -14.45 12.83 -13.26
N SER A 292 -13.54 13.52 -13.93
CA SER A 292 -13.63 13.86 -15.36
C SER A 292 -13.08 12.79 -16.32
N MET A 293 -12.82 11.55 -15.86
CA MET A 293 -12.34 10.44 -16.68
C MET A 293 -13.49 9.78 -17.45
N THR A 294 -13.30 9.49 -18.73
CA THR A 294 -14.21 8.65 -19.53
C THR A 294 -13.95 7.17 -19.30
N TRP A 295 -14.90 6.30 -19.69
CA TRP A 295 -14.68 4.84 -19.61
C TRP A 295 -13.55 4.38 -20.54
N GLU A 296 -13.47 4.94 -21.73
CA GLU A 296 -12.42 4.65 -22.72
C GLU A 296 -11.04 4.99 -22.17
N GLU A 297 -10.90 6.12 -21.50
CA GLU A 297 -9.65 6.52 -20.81
C GLU A 297 -9.36 5.58 -19.64
N CYS A 298 -10.34 5.27 -18.80
CA CYS A 298 -10.21 4.33 -17.70
C CYS A 298 -9.67 2.97 -18.19
N TRP A 299 -10.31 2.40 -19.20
CA TRP A 299 -9.91 1.11 -19.77
C TRP A 299 -8.56 1.17 -20.46
N HIS A 300 -8.25 2.27 -21.19
CA HIS A 300 -6.96 2.46 -21.83
C HIS A 300 -5.83 2.50 -20.79
N TYR A 301 -5.96 3.30 -19.73
CA TYR A 301 -4.92 3.39 -18.68
C TYR A 301 -4.89 2.19 -17.76
N TYR A 302 -5.98 1.47 -17.55
CA TYR A 302 -5.96 0.15 -16.92
C TYR A 302 -5.03 -0.81 -17.67
N ARG A 303 -5.12 -0.87 -19.00
CA ARG A 303 -4.22 -1.65 -19.85
C ARG A 303 -2.79 -1.14 -19.81
N HIS A 304 -2.61 0.18 -19.88
CA HIS A 304 -1.31 0.85 -19.81
C HIS A 304 -0.55 0.48 -18.53
N TYR A 305 -1.22 0.51 -17.38
CA TYR A 305 -0.61 0.24 -16.08
C TYR A 305 -0.56 -1.25 -15.70
N ALA A 306 -0.99 -2.18 -16.54
CA ALA A 306 -0.95 -3.62 -16.27
C ALA A 306 0.44 -4.15 -15.82
N PRO A 307 1.60 -3.58 -16.23
CA PRO A 307 2.92 -3.98 -15.75
C PRO A 307 3.25 -3.55 -14.31
N ALA A 308 2.40 -2.79 -13.61
CA ALA A 308 2.71 -2.22 -12.30
C ALA A 308 3.23 -3.26 -11.29
N GLY A 309 2.55 -4.42 -11.21
CA GLY A 309 2.96 -5.51 -10.31
C GLY A 309 4.32 -6.13 -10.67
N MET A 310 4.65 -6.20 -11.96
CA MET A 310 5.95 -6.67 -12.41
C MET A 310 7.06 -5.67 -12.08
N ILE A 311 6.82 -4.38 -12.31
CA ILE A 311 7.78 -3.33 -11.97
C ILE A 311 8.09 -3.37 -10.48
N MET A 312 7.06 -3.46 -9.65
CA MET A 312 7.22 -3.59 -8.20
C MET A 312 7.99 -4.85 -7.82
N ALA A 313 7.64 -6.02 -8.39
CA ALA A 313 8.31 -7.28 -8.09
C ALA A 313 9.81 -7.23 -8.48
N VAL A 314 10.15 -6.67 -9.65
CA VAL A 314 11.54 -6.53 -10.10
C VAL A 314 12.33 -5.63 -9.17
N ILE A 315 11.81 -4.46 -8.81
CA ILE A 315 12.52 -3.48 -7.99
C ILE A 315 12.58 -3.96 -6.53
N ALA A 316 11.43 -4.23 -5.91
CA ALA A 316 11.35 -4.50 -4.48
C ALA A 316 12.09 -5.78 -4.08
N SER A 317 11.98 -6.86 -4.86
CA SER A 317 12.69 -8.12 -4.56
C SER A 317 14.22 -8.00 -4.52
N MET A 318 14.76 -6.94 -5.13
CA MET A 318 16.20 -6.70 -5.17
C MET A 318 16.68 -5.70 -4.09
N LEU A 319 15.74 -5.00 -3.44
CA LEU A 319 16.05 -4.01 -2.41
C LEU A 319 15.79 -4.49 -0.99
N VAL A 320 14.88 -5.47 -0.81
CA VAL A 320 14.55 -6.01 0.52
C VAL A 320 15.33 -7.30 0.82
N GLY A 321 15.40 -7.64 2.11
CA GLY A 321 16.01 -8.90 2.56
C GLY A 321 15.27 -10.13 2.00
N GLU A 322 16.03 -11.16 1.62
CA GLU A 322 15.45 -12.39 1.07
C GLU A 322 14.81 -13.24 2.17
N THR A 323 13.54 -13.62 1.91
CA THR A 323 12.83 -14.65 2.67
C THR A 323 12.13 -15.59 1.69
N GLU A 324 11.87 -16.83 2.07
CA GLU A 324 11.16 -17.79 1.21
C GLU A 324 9.79 -17.27 0.80
N ARG A 325 8.98 -16.82 1.78
CA ARG A 325 7.65 -16.23 1.52
C ARG A 325 7.73 -14.99 0.63
N GLY A 326 8.72 -14.11 0.87
CA GLY A 326 8.93 -12.91 0.05
C GLY A 326 9.27 -13.24 -1.39
N ASN A 327 10.16 -14.22 -1.61
CA ASN A 327 10.51 -14.69 -2.94
C ASN A 327 9.29 -15.27 -3.68
N ASP A 328 8.45 -16.05 -2.99
CA ASP A 328 7.24 -16.63 -3.59
C ASP A 328 6.21 -15.54 -3.91
N MET A 329 6.04 -14.57 -3.03
CA MET A 329 5.16 -13.41 -3.25
C MET A 329 5.60 -12.59 -4.48
N PHE A 330 6.88 -12.21 -4.58
CA PHE A 330 7.37 -11.46 -5.74
C PHE A 330 7.23 -12.25 -7.03
N MET A 331 7.39 -13.58 -6.99
CA MET A 331 7.16 -14.42 -8.17
C MET A 331 5.69 -14.52 -8.56
N ALA A 332 4.78 -14.64 -7.61
CA ALA A 332 3.34 -14.59 -7.88
C ALA A 332 2.95 -13.26 -8.53
N MET A 333 3.40 -12.14 -7.96
CA MET A 333 3.15 -10.80 -8.49
C MET A 333 3.70 -10.62 -9.92
N ALA A 334 4.97 -11.00 -10.15
CA ALA A 334 5.61 -10.87 -11.45
C ALA A 334 4.91 -11.69 -12.53
N LYS A 335 4.54 -12.93 -12.24
CA LYS A 335 3.88 -13.84 -13.20
C LYS A 335 2.47 -13.37 -13.54
N ARG A 336 1.65 -13.08 -12.52
CA ARG A 336 0.28 -12.58 -12.71
C ARG A 336 0.26 -11.28 -13.52
N SER A 337 1.15 -10.34 -13.17
CA SER A 337 1.25 -9.07 -13.90
C SER A 337 1.80 -9.24 -15.32
N ALA A 338 2.73 -10.17 -15.57
CA ALA A 338 3.20 -10.51 -16.92
C ALA A 338 2.08 -11.09 -17.79
N HIS A 339 1.28 -11.99 -17.22
CA HIS A 339 0.15 -12.59 -17.89
C HIS A 339 -0.90 -11.53 -18.26
N MET A 340 -1.28 -10.69 -17.30
CA MET A 340 -2.18 -9.55 -17.51
C MET A 340 -1.66 -8.60 -18.59
N SER A 341 -0.39 -8.24 -18.54
CA SER A 341 0.24 -7.29 -19.49
C SER A 341 0.20 -7.81 -20.92
N ARG A 342 0.37 -9.13 -21.10
CA ARG A 342 0.29 -9.77 -22.41
C ARG A 342 -1.14 -9.83 -22.94
N GLU A 343 -2.10 -10.27 -22.13
CA GLU A 343 -3.50 -10.41 -22.55
C GLU A 343 -4.14 -9.06 -22.91
N LEU A 344 -3.80 -8.00 -22.17
CA LEU A 344 -4.30 -6.67 -22.39
C LEU A 344 -3.51 -5.87 -23.45
N ASP A 345 -2.47 -6.45 -24.05
CA ASP A 345 -1.56 -5.72 -24.95
C ASP A 345 -1.07 -4.40 -24.33
N SER A 346 -0.55 -4.49 -23.11
CA SER A 346 -0.15 -3.29 -22.36
C SER A 346 0.97 -2.51 -23.03
N ILE A 347 1.92 -3.20 -23.68
CA ILE A 347 3.02 -2.53 -24.41
C ILE A 347 2.47 -1.73 -25.59
N GLY A 348 1.45 -2.24 -26.28
CA GLY A 348 0.71 -1.47 -27.29
C GLY A 348 0.04 -0.23 -26.68
N ALA A 349 -0.62 -0.38 -25.53
CA ALA A 349 -1.26 0.74 -24.83
C ALA A 349 -0.28 1.79 -24.29
N ILE A 350 0.93 1.40 -23.89
CA ILE A 350 1.98 2.32 -23.42
C ILE A 350 2.54 3.18 -24.57
N ARG A 351 2.57 2.66 -25.79
CA ARG A 351 3.18 3.32 -26.96
C ARG A 351 2.26 4.27 -27.70
N VAL A 352 0.98 4.29 -27.37
CA VAL A 352 -0.04 5.19 -27.96
C VAL A 352 -0.20 6.45 -27.13
#